data_69afb7d05a70ab76659ba1aaff298f67
#
_entry.id   69afb7d05a70ab76659ba1aaff298f67
#
_cell.length_a   1.000
_cell.length_b   1.000
_cell.length_c   1.000
_cell.angle_alpha   90.00
_cell.angle_beta   90.00
_cell.angle_gamma   90.00
#
_symmetry.space_group_name_H-M   'P 1'
#
loop_
_entity.id
_entity.type
_entity.pdbx_description
1 polymer ?
#
loop_
_entity_poly.entity_id
_entity_poly.type
_entity_poly.pdbx_seq_one_letter_code
_entity_poly.pdbx_strand_id
1 'polypeptide(L)'
;MVFENIIVEKKDRIAWITLNRPQVLNALSQELMTELRGAMEEIGGDDSVRVVVIRGAGRCFGAGGDLKQAREMVSDLRGARALLENWHRTLFAVERCPKIVIAAVHGFALAGSLELVMACDLAIATEDARIGDQHMNYGLASAGSASQRMPRLIGIRKAKELLLSGDWVSGKEAERIGLVNKAVLADRFDEEVSEFAAKFASKAPAPARLIKELVNWGMQADLNTAITLELLAATGGGTMGATTEGMAAFVEKKKPEF
;
A
#
# COMPACT_ATOMS: atom_id res chain seq x y z
N MET A 1 -1.20 2.72 -21.09
CA MET A 1 -0.24 3.86 -21.04
C MET A 1 1.18 3.34 -21.20
N VAL A 2 2.09 4.16 -21.73
CA VAL A 2 3.54 3.85 -21.68
C VAL A 2 4.07 4.54 -20.44
N PHE A 3 4.72 3.79 -19.55
CA PHE A 3 5.32 4.30 -18.32
C PHE A 3 6.85 4.31 -18.46
N GLU A 4 7.49 5.33 -17.91
CA GLU A 4 8.96 5.47 -17.93
C GLU A 4 9.59 5.11 -16.57
N ASN A 5 8.88 5.42 -15.49
CA ASN A 5 9.38 5.29 -14.11
C ASN A 5 8.80 4.10 -13.35
N ILE A 6 7.84 3.39 -13.93
CA ILE A 6 7.29 2.16 -13.39
C ILE A 6 7.17 1.09 -14.49
N ILE A 7 7.18 -0.17 -14.09
CA ILE A 7 6.87 -1.31 -14.97
C ILE A 7 5.58 -1.94 -14.44
N VAL A 8 4.62 -2.19 -15.33
CA VAL A 8 3.35 -2.85 -14.99
C VAL A 8 3.24 -4.16 -15.77
N GLU A 9 3.14 -5.26 -15.02
CA GLU A 9 2.97 -6.61 -15.56
C GLU A 9 1.72 -7.23 -14.94
N LYS A 10 0.94 -7.98 -15.73
CA LYS A 10 -0.27 -8.66 -15.27
C LYS A 10 -0.12 -10.16 -15.47
N LYS A 11 -0.26 -10.93 -14.39
CA LYS A 11 -0.18 -12.39 -14.42
C LYS A 11 -1.01 -12.99 -13.28
N ASP A 12 -1.73 -14.07 -13.55
CA ASP A 12 -2.45 -14.87 -12.55
C ASP A 12 -3.41 -14.03 -11.65
N ARG A 13 -4.15 -13.08 -12.25
CA ARG A 13 -5.05 -12.12 -11.58
C ARG A 13 -4.32 -11.12 -10.68
N ILE A 14 -3.00 -11.01 -10.78
CA ILE A 14 -2.15 -10.08 -10.02
C ILE A 14 -1.52 -9.08 -10.98
N ALA A 15 -1.64 -7.79 -10.66
CA ALA A 15 -0.88 -6.73 -11.31
C ALA A 15 0.38 -6.45 -10.48
N TRP A 16 1.53 -6.54 -11.09
CA TRP A 16 2.82 -6.22 -10.51
C TRP A 16 3.23 -4.83 -10.97
N ILE A 17 3.38 -3.89 -10.03
CA ILE A 17 3.90 -2.56 -10.29
C ILE A 17 5.31 -2.48 -9.70
N THR A 18 6.31 -2.36 -10.56
CA THR A 18 7.69 -2.22 -10.14
C THR A 18 8.12 -0.77 -10.28
N LEU A 19 8.47 -0.11 -9.16
CA LEU A 19 9.10 1.21 -9.17
C LEU A 19 10.45 1.08 -9.86
N ASN A 20 10.68 1.77 -10.97
CA ASN A 20 11.80 1.50 -11.88
C ASN A 20 12.73 2.70 -12.06
N ARG A 21 13.25 3.21 -10.95
CA ARG A 21 14.33 4.20 -10.93
C ARG A 21 15.50 3.71 -10.04
N PRO A 22 16.05 2.49 -10.29
CA PRO A 22 17.04 1.87 -9.41
C PRO A 22 18.34 2.69 -9.26
N GLN A 23 18.71 3.48 -10.27
CA GLN A 23 19.88 4.36 -10.28
C GLN A 23 19.81 5.48 -9.22
N VAL A 24 18.61 5.85 -8.79
CA VAL A 24 18.34 6.81 -7.72
C VAL A 24 17.56 6.16 -6.57
N LEU A 25 17.73 4.85 -6.38
CA LEU A 25 17.13 4.08 -5.29
C LEU A 25 15.59 4.18 -5.25
N ASN A 26 14.98 4.19 -6.41
CA ASN A 26 13.53 4.35 -6.59
C ASN A 26 12.96 5.58 -5.90
N ALA A 27 13.73 6.68 -5.83
CA ALA A 27 13.25 7.94 -5.31
C ALA A 27 11.97 8.39 -6.05
N LEU A 28 10.94 8.74 -5.29
CA LEU A 28 9.61 9.05 -5.78
C LEU A 28 9.58 10.50 -6.32
N SER A 29 9.70 10.64 -7.64
CA SER A 29 9.53 11.92 -8.35
C SER A 29 8.06 12.20 -8.64
N GLN A 30 7.75 13.44 -9.06
CA GLN A 30 6.38 13.81 -9.44
C GLN A 30 5.86 12.99 -10.63
N GLU A 31 6.75 12.68 -11.57
CA GLU A 31 6.45 11.85 -12.76
C GLU A 31 6.11 10.42 -12.32
N LEU A 32 6.97 9.80 -11.49
CA LEU A 32 6.71 8.46 -10.95
C LEU A 32 5.40 8.42 -10.19
N MET A 33 5.13 9.40 -9.31
CA MET A 33 3.89 9.47 -8.56
C MET A 33 2.66 9.62 -9.47
N THR A 34 2.78 10.40 -10.54
CA THR A 34 1.72 10.58 -11.54
C THR A 34 1.47 9.29 -12.34
N GLU A 35 2.54 8.61 -12.76
CA GLU A 35 2.45 7.32 -13.44
C GLU A 35 1.83 6.25 -12.54
N LEU A 36 2.27 6.17 -11.28
CA LEU A 36 1.71 5.23 -10.31
C LEU A 36 0.21 5.47 -10.12
N ARG A 37 -0.21 6.73 -9.96
CA ARG A 37 -1.62 7.07 -9.86
C ARG A 37 -2.40 6.62 -11.08
N GLY A 38 -1.92 6.92 -12.30
CA GLY A 38 -2.57 6.50 -13.54
C GLY A 38 -2.67 4.98 -13.66
N ALA A 39 -1.61 4.26 -13.29
CA ALA A 39 -1.63 2.79 -13.26
C ALA A 39 -2.66 2.24 -12.25
N MET A 40 -2.74 2.81 -11.05
CA MET A 40 -3.72 2.41 -10.04
C MET A 40 -5.16 2.66 -10.49
N GLU A 41 -5.44 3.78 -11.16
CA GLU A 41 -6.75 4.11 -11.72
C GLU A 41 -7.13 3.14 -12.86
N GLU A 42 -6.20 2.83 -13.78
CA GLU A 42 -6.42 1.86 -14.86
C GLU A 42 -6.69 0.45 -14.31
N ILE A 43 -5.84 -0.03 -13.39
CA ILE A 43 -5.96 -1.35 -12.77
C ILE A 43 -7.24 -1.44 -11.93
N GLY A 44 -7.65 -0.37 -11.30
CA GLY A 44 -8.89 -0.32 -10.52
C GLY A 44 -10.13 -0.72 -11.35
N GLY A 45 -10.17 -0.36 -12.62
CA GLY A 45 -11.24 -0.72 -13.57
C GLY A 45 -11.05 -2.06 -14.29
N ASP A 46 -9.94 -2.77 -14.07
CA ASP A 46 -9.63 -4.02 -14.77
C ASP A 46 -10.15 -5.25 -14.00
N ASP A 47 -11.21 -5.88 -14.49
CA ASP A 47 -11.82 -7.06 -13.86
C ASP A 47 -10.94 -8.31 -13.91
N SER A 48 -9.92 -8.35 -14.77
CA SER A 48 -8.95 -9.45 -14.81
C SER A 48 -7.98 -9.43 -13.63
N VAL A 49 -7.88 -8.30 -12.91
CA VAL A 49 -6.97 -8.11 -11.76
C VAL A 49 -7.76 -8.15 -10.45
N ARG A 50 -7.22 -8.84 -9.46
CA ARG A 50 -7.76 -8.91 -8.09
C ARG A 50 -6.83 -8.34 -7.02
N VAL A 51 -5.53 -8.45 -7.27
CA VAL A 51 -4.47 -8.00 -6.35
C VAL A 51 -3.48 -7.14 -7.12
N VAL A 52 -2.98 -6.11 -6.48
CA VAL A 52 -1.85 -5.30 -6.95
C VAL A 52 -0.68 -5.52 -5.99
N VAL A 53 0.49 -5.80 -6.53
CA VAL A 53 1.74 -5.84 -5.76
C VAL A 53 2.63 -4.69 -6.21
N ILE A 54 2.99 -3.80 -5.28
CA ILE A 54 3.96 -2.72 -5.53
C ILE A 54 5.30 -3.15 -4.96
N ARG A 55 6.34 -3.11 -5.80
CA ARG A 55 7.73 -3.48 -5.43
C ARG A 55 8.73 -2.50 -6.04
N GLY A 56 9.99 -2.54 -5.59
CA GLY A 56 11.06 -1.74 -6.16
C GLY A 56 11.95 -2.54 -7.09
N ALA A 57 12.48 -1.94 -8.14
CA ALA A 57 13.57 -2.51 -8.94
C ALA A 57 14.91 -2.36 -8.22
N GLY A 58 15.83 -3.30 -8.44
CA GLY A 58 17.20 -3.25 -7.92
C GLY A 58 17.27 -3.58 -6.42
N ARG A 59 18.02 -2.79 -5.65
CA ARG A 59 18.43 -3.16 -4.29
C ARG A 59 17.48 -2.76 -3.16
N CYS A 60 16.38 -2.07 -3.45
CA CYS A 60 15.47 -1.60 -2.41
C CYS A 60 14.07 -1.27 -2.95
N PHE A 61 13.10 -1.20 -2.05
CA PHE A 61 11.77 -0.69 -2.37
C PHE A 61 11.84 0.79 -2.77
N GLY A 62 12.40 1.67 -1.92
CA GLY A 62 12.57 3.07 -2.25
C GLY A 62 13.18 3.92 -1.13
N ALA A 63 13.92 4.97 -1.52
CA ALA A 63 14.60 5.89 -0.60
C ALA A 63 13.76 7.06 -0.10
N GLY A 64 12.51 7.20 -0.56
CA GLY A 64 11.65 8.34 -0.24
C GLY A 64 11.42 9.27 -1.41
N GLY A 65 11.06 10.51 -1.14
CA GLY A 65 10.85 11.54 -2.17
C GLY A 65 12.14 11.93 -2.90
N ASP A 66 12.01 12.34 -4.16
CA ASP A 66 13.13 12.89 -4.93
C ASP A 66 13.45 14.30 -4.39
N LEU A 67 14.43 14.38 -3.48
CA LEU A 67 14.78 15.62 -2.79
C LEU A 67 15.34 16.70 -3.72
N LYS A 68 15.93 16.33 -4.87
CA LYS A 68 16.39 17.32 -5.84
C LYS A 68 15.18 18.04 -6.44
N GLN A 69 14.22 17.30 -6.94
CA GLN A 69 12.99 17.86 -7.50
C GLN A 69 12.15 18.58 -6.42
N ALA A 70 12.03 17.98 -5.22
CA ALA A 70 11.31 18.63 -4.13
C ALA A 70 11.90 20.00 -3.76
N ARG A 71 13.24 20.12 -3.67
CA ARG A 71 13.93 21.39 -3.37
C ARG A 71 13.59 22.51 -4.37
N GLU A 72 13.48 22.16 -5.64
CA GLU A 72 13.12 23.14 -6.68
C GLU A 72 11.65 23.58 -6.52
N MET A 73 10.76 22.64 -6.26
CA MET A 73 9.32 22.92 -6.12
C MET A 73 8.95 23.67 -4.85
N VAL A 74 9.63 23.41 -3.72
CA VAL A 74 9.32 24.06 -2.45
C VAL A 74 9.92 25.47 -2.31
N SER A 75 10.48 26.03 -3.38
CA SER A 75 10.99 27.40 -3.41
C SER A 75 9.91 28.45 -3.14
N ASP A 76 8.65 28.12 -3.38
CA ASP A 76 7.49 28.92 -3.02
C ASP A 76 6.31 28.05 -2.53
N LEU A 77 5.30 28.69 -1.91
CA LEU A 77 4.14 27.99 -1.35
C LEU A 77 3.27 27.31 -2.41
N ARG A 78 3.22 27.82 -3.63
CA ARG A 78 2.43 27.24 -4.71
C ARG A 78 3.05 25.94 -5.20
N GLY A 79 4.37 25.92 -5.40
CA GLY A 79 5.10 24.72 -5.77
C GLY A 79 5.08 23.67 -4.67
N ALA A 80 5.27 24.06 -3.42
CA ALA A 80 5.16 23.15 -2.27
C ALA A 80 3.77 22.50 -2.19
N ARG A 81 2.71 23.31 -2.39
CA ARG A 81 1.34 22.80 -2.41
C ARG A 81 1.09 21.82 -3.56
N ALA A 82 1.54 22.14 -4.77
CA ALA A 82 1.39 21.29 -5.94
C ALA A 82 2.09 19.93 -5.75
N LEU A 83 3.31 19.94 -5.18
CA LEU A 83 4.06 18.73 -4.82
C LEU A 83 3.25 17.84 -3.88
N LEU A 84 2.77 18.40 -2.77
CA LEU A 84 2.02 17.65 -1.77
C LEU A 84 0.64 17.20 -2.27
N GLU A 85 -0.06 18.00 -3.07
CA GLU A 85 -1.33 17.58 -3.67
C GLU A 85 -1.18 16.38 -4.60
N ASN A 86 -0.14 16.35 -5.46
CA ASN A 86 0.12 15.18 -6.30
C ASN A 86 0.47 13.96 -5.45
N TRP A 87 1.28 14.16 -4.39
CA TRP A 87 1.64 13.12 -3.44
C TRP A 87 0.40 12.49 -2.79
N HIS A 88 -0.45 13.30 -2.18
CA HIS A 88 -1.66 12.82 -1.52
C HIS A 88 -2.64 12.18 -2.50
N ARG A 89 -2.83 12.74 -3.70
CA ARG A 89 -3.68 12.13 -4.74
C ARG A 89 -3.21 10.74 -5.11
N THR A 90 -1.90 10.54 -5.22
CA THR A 90 -1.34 9.22 -5.54
C THR A 90 -1.52 8.23 -4.40
N LEU A 91 -1.23 8.62 -3.15
CA LEU A 91 -1.44 7.75 -2.00
C LEU A 91 -2.92 7.39 -1.82
N PHE A 92 -3.83 8.33 -2.06
CA PHE A 92 -5.27 8.04 -2.06
C PHE A 92 -5.70 7.12 -3.20
N ALA A 93 -5.09 7.20 -4.38
CA ALA A 93 -5.37 6.27 -5.47
C ALA A 93 -4.95 4.84 -5.11
N VAL A 94 -3.84 4.67 -4.39
CA VAL A 94 -3.40 3.38 -3.84
C VAL A 94 -4.39 2.87 -2.79
N GLU A 95 -4.70 3.68 -1.79
CA GLU A 95 -5.56 3.32 -0.65
C GLU A 95 -7.01 3.00 -1.09
N ARG A 96 -7.54 3.78 -2.06
CA ARG A 96 -8.92 3.64 -2.56
C ARG A 96 -9.06 2.71 -3.76
N CYS A 97 -7.98 2.13 -4.25
CA CYS A 97 -8.06 1.13 -5.31
C CYS A 97 -9.03 0.01 -4.90
N PRO A 98 -9.99 -0.39 -5.75
CA PRO A 98 -10.95 -1.44 -5.41
C PRO A 98 -10.33 -2.85 -5.36
N LYS A 99 -9.04 -2.97 -5.65
CA LYS A 99 -8.26 -4.21 -5.53
C LYS A 99 -7.48 -4.22 -4.21
N ILE A 100 -7.09 -5.41 -3.76
CA ILE A 100 -6.18 -5.51 -2.60
C ILE A 100 -4.79 -5.08 -3.05
N VAL A 101 -4.17 -4.14 -2.35
CA VAL A 101 -2.85 -3.60 -2.67
C VAL A 101 -1.84 -4.06 -1.63
N ILE A 102 -0.76 -4.68 -2.08
CA ILE A 102 0.31 -5.25 -1.24
C ILE A 102 1.61 -4.51 -1.54
N ALA A 103 2.28 -4.00 -0.52
CA ALA A 103 3.66 -3.52 -0.64
C ALA A 103 4.63 -4.69 -0.40
N ALA A 104 5.54 -4.93 -1.34
CA ALA A 104 6.62 -5.92 -1.22
C ALA A 104 7.95 -5.21 -1.00
N VAL A 105 8.40 -5.17 0.25
CA VAL A 105 9.51 -4.33 0.72
C VAL A 105 10.79 -5.15 0.88
N HIS A 106 11.82 -4.82 0.11
CA HIS A 106 13.17 -5.35 0.31
C HIS A 106 14.18 -4.21 0.43
N GLY A 107 15.32 -4.47 1.01
CA GLY A 107 16.39 -3.51 1.24
C GLY A 107 15.95 -2.38 2.16
N PHE A 108 15.31 -1.34 1.65
CA PHE A 108 14.76 -0.28 2.49
C PHE A 108 13.52 0.40 1.88
N ALA A 109 12.66 0.89 2.79
CA ALA A 109 11.55 1.79 2.49
C ALA A 109 11.62 2.96 3.48
N LEU A 110 12.11 4.11 3.02
CA LEU A 110 12.39 5.26 3.87
C LEU A 110 11.53 6.47 3.49
N ALA A 111 11.22 7.32 4.46
CA ALA A 111 10.50 8.58 4.27
C ALA A 111 9.23 8.40 3.42
N GLY A 112 9.12 9.09 2.29
CA GLY A 112 7.97 8.97 1.40
C GLY A 112 7.71 7.58 0.86
N SER A 113 8.73 6.72 0.75
CA SER A 113 8.52 5.32 0.36
C SER A 113 7.83 4.52 1.48
N LEU A 114 8.09 4.82 2.75
CA LEU A 114 7.31 4.27 3.85
C LEU A 114 5.86 4.79 3.82
N GLU A 115 5.64 6.06 3.45
CA GLU A 115 4.28 6.59 3.30
C GLU A 115 3.48 5.85 2.22
N LEU A 116 4.14 5.46 1.12
CA LEU A 116 3.54 4.60 0.09
C LEU A 116 3.23 3.19 0.63
N VAL A 117 4.14 2.58 1.41
CA VAL A 117 3.89 1.29 2.07
C VAL A 117 2.66 1.36 2.98
N MET A 118 2.55 2.42 3.79
CA MET A 118 1.41 2.61 4.70
C MET A 118 0.09 2.94 4.00
N ALA A 119 0.12 3.33 2.72
CA ALA A 119 -1.07 3.53 1.90
C ALA A 119 -1.58 2.23 1.24
N CYS A 120 -0.76 1.17 1.23
CA CYS A 120 -1.17 -0.16 0.79
C CYS A 120 -2.03 -0.83 1.87
N ASP A 121 -2.85 -1.80 1.47
CA ASP A 121 -3.70 -2.56 2.41
C ASP A 121 -2.87 -3.51 3.27
N LEU A 122 -1.84 -4.10 2.67
CA LEU A 122 -0.99 -5.10 3.27
C LEU A 122 0.48 -4.82 2.90
N ALA A 123 1.39 -5.32 3.73
CA ALA A 123 2.82 -5.24 3.45
C ALA A 123 3.54 -6.53 3.85
N ILE A 124 4.47 -6.96 3.02
CA ILE A 124 5.43 -8.03 3.32
C ILE A 124 6.85 -7.48 3.14
N ALA A 125 7.76 -7.80 4.03
CA ALA A 125 9.12 -7.29 4.01
C ALA A 125 10.17 -8.40 4.12
N THR A 126 11.40 -8.15 3.65
CA THR A 126 12.52 -8.99 4.08
C THR A 126 12.85 -8.71 5.55
N GLU A 127 13.29 -9.73 6.32
CA GLU A 127 13.60 -9.57 7.76
C GLU A 127 14.63 -8.47 8.04
N ASP A 128 15.58 -8.30 7.14
CA ASP A 128 16.67 -7.32 7.20
C ASP A 128 16.35 -5.96 6.57
N ALA A 129 15.13 -5.79 6.00
CA ALA A 129 14.73 -4.51 5.42
C ALA A 129 14.80 -3.38 6.46
N ARG A 130 15.16 -2.19 6.01
CA ARG A 130 15.20 -0.97 6.85
C ARG A 130 13.97 -0.12 6.54
N ILE A 131 13.11 0.04 7.53
CA ILE A 131 11.82 0.70 7.35
C ILE A 131 11.71 1.86 8.35
N GLY A 132 11.62 3.11 7.87
CA GLY A 132 11.61 4.27 8.75
C GLY A 132 11.24 5.58 8.06
N ASP A 133 10.76 6.55 8.84
CA ASP A 133 10.34 7.85 8.29
C ASP A 133 11.52 8.75 7.91
N GLN A 134 12.56 8.83 8.71
CA GLN A 134 13.81 9.55 8.45
C GLN A 134 13.72 11.09 8.29
N HIS A 135 12.54 11.69 8.15
CA HIS A 135 12.41 13.13 7.90
C HIS A 135 13.05 13.97 9.02
N MET A 136 12.87 13.58 10.28
CA MET A 136 13.37 14.31 11.44
C MET A 136 14.90 14.39 11.48
N ASN A 137 15.63 13.44 10.90
CA ASN A 137 17.09 13.48 10.79
C ASN A 137 17.60 14.67 9.97
N TYR A 138 16.72 15.26 9.15
CA TYR A 138 17.03 16.41 8.30
C TYR A 138 16.21 17.65 8.71
N GLY A 139 15.60 17.66 9.89
CA GLY A 139 14.77 18.76 10.38
C GLY A 139 13.47 18.96 9.57
N LEU A 140 13.01 17.91 8.88
CA LEU A 140 11.79 17.94 8.08
C LEU A 140 10.64 17.29 8.86
N ALA A 141 9.45 17.84 8.74
CA ALA A 141 8.23 17.16 9.17
C ALA A 141 7.71 16.26 8.02
N SER A 142 7.26 15.06 8.37
CA SER A 142 6.57 14.18 7.43
C SER A 142 5.27 14.83 6.94
N ALA A 143 5.12 15.02 5.64
CA ALA A 143 3.99 15.70 5.02
C ALA A 143 3.16 14.82 4.07
N GLY A 144 3.62 13.61 3.76
CA GLY A 144 2.90 12.65 2.92
C GLY A 144 2.00 11.69 3.70
N SER A 145 1.65 12.02 4.95
CA SER A 145 0.68 11.32 5.81
C SER A 145 1.23 10.34 6.85
N ALA A 146 2.54 10.19 7.02
CA ALA A 146 3.08 9.28 8.04
C ALA A 146 2.58 9.63 9.46
N SER A 147 2.48 10.91 9.80
CA SER A 147 1.95 11.37 11.09
C SER A 147 0.50 10.95 11.35
N GLN A 148 -0.25 10.57 10.32
CA GLN A 148 -1.65 10.14 10.42
C GLN A 148 -1.81 8.63 10.25
N ARG A 149 -1.11 8.00 9.33
CA ARG A 149 -1.22 6.56 9.06
C ARG A 149 -0.46 5.72 10.09
N MET A 150 0.76 6.09 10.42
CA MET A 150 1.59 5.30 11.32
C MET A 150 0.95 5.07 12.71
N PRO A 151 0.40 6.09 13.41
CA PRO A 151 -0.23 5.85 14.72
C PRO A 151 -1.51 5.00 14.65
N ARG A 152 -2.17 4.94 13.50
CA ARG A 152 -3.32 4.05 13.26
C ARG A 152 -2.90 2.59 13.05
N LEU A 153 -1.69 2.37 12.54
CA LEU A 153 -1.13 1.02 12.33
C LEU A 153 -0.47 0.46 13.60
N ILE A 154 0.42 1.24 14.24
CA ILE A 154 1.30 0.73 15.32
C ILE A 154 1.06 1.39 16.68
N GLY A 155 0.02 2.20 16.79
CA GLY A 155 -0.30 2.93 18.01
C GLY A 155 0.51 4.21 18.21
N ILE A 156 -0.04 5.12 19.01
CA ILE A 156 0.45 6.52 19.12
C ILE A 156 1.89 6.59 19.66
N ARG A 157 2.23 5.79 20.68
CA ARG A 157 3.54 5.88 21.33
C ARG A 157 4.66 5.41 20.43
N LYS A 158 4.48 4.24 19.78
CA LYS A 158 5.51 3.71 18.88
C LYS A 158 5.66 4.56 17.62
N ALA A 159 4.56 5.09 17.09
CA ALA A 159 4.60 6.03 15.99
C ALA A 159 5.37 7.32 16.34
N LYS A 160 5.11 7.92 17.52
CA LYS A 160 5.87 9.10 17.98
C LYS A 160 7.33 8.81 18.17
N GLU A 161 7.69 7.66 18.74
CA GLU A 161 9.08 7.24 18.90
C GLU A 161 9.82 7.26 17.55
N LEU A 162 9.29 6.55 16.54
CA LEU A 162 9.92 6.44 15.23
C LEU A 162 9.92 7.75 14.44
N LEU A 163 8.82 8.51 14.48
CA LEU A 163 8.72 9.78 13.76
C LEU A 163 9.61 10.88 14.35
N LEU A 164 9.76 10.92 15.69
CA LEU A 164 10.52 11.97 16.37
C LEU A 164 12.01 11.63 16.46
N SER A 165 12.38 10.35 16.54
CA SER A 165 13.80 9.95 16.52
C SER A 165 14.37 9.96 15.10
N GLY A 166 13.54 9.73 14.08
CA GLY A 166 13.99 9.49 12.72
C GLY A 166 14.69 8.13 12.57
N ASP A 167 14.51 7.21 13.51
CA ASP A 167 15.05 5.87 13.44
C ASP A 167 14.31 5.00 12.41
N TRP A 168 14.96 3.93 12.01
CA TRP A 168 14.35 2.86 11.24
C TRP A 168 14.33 1.55 12.05
N VAL A 169 13.43 0.67 11.72
CA VAL A 169 13.31 -0.67 12.28
C VAL A 169 13.63 -1.72 11.21
N SER A 170 14.04 -2.92 11.63
CA SER A 170 14.17 -4.06 10.73
C SER A 170 12.79 -4.54 10.26
N GLY A 171 12.73 -5.26 9.12
CA GLY A 171 11.48 -5.89 8.68
C GLY A 171 10.88 -6.81 9.75
N LYS A 172 11.73 -7.56 10.47
CA LYS A 172 11.31 -8.41 11.60
C LYS A 172 10.68 -7.60 12.74
N GLU A 173 11.25 -6.47 13.10
CA GLU A 173 10.67 -5.59 14.11
C GLU A 173 9.39 -4.90 13.58
N ALA A 174 9.36 -4.54 12.28
CA ALA A 174 8.18 -3.98 11.64
C ALA A 174 6.99 -4.95 11.68
N GLU A 175 7.20 -6.25 11.48
CA GLU A 175 6.17 -7.28 11.69
C GLU A 175 5.73 -7.34 13.15
N ARG A 176 6.68 -7.37 14.09
CA ARG A 176 6.38 -7.45 15.53
C ARG A 176 5.51 -6.29 16.03
N ILE A 177 5.73 -5.09 15.50
CA ILE A 177 4.95 -3.89 15.90
C ILE A 177 3.70 -3.66 15.05
N GLY A 178 3.43 -4.49 14.02
CA GLY A 178 2.28 -4.38 13.14
C GLY A 178 2.41 -3.34 12.01
N LEU A 179 3.62 -2.89 11.70
CA LEU A 179 3.88 -1.99 10.58
C LEU A 179 3.85 -2.71 9.23
N VAL A 180 4.21 -4.00 9.22
CA VAL A 180 4.02 -4.92 8.08
C VAL A 180 3.34 -6.20 8.55
N ASN A 181 2.70 -6.92 7.64
CA ASN A 181 1.95 -8.13 7.97
C ASN A 181 2.85 -9.37 8.13
N LYS A 182 4.00 -9.39 7.44
CA LYS A 182 4.90 -10.52 7.42
C LYS A 182 6.33 -10.08 7.11
N ALA A 183 7.30 -10.65 7.82
CA ALA A 183 8.71 -10.57 7.50
C ALA A 183 9.24 -11.94 7.09
N VAL A 184 10.05 -12.00 6.04
CA VAL A 184 10.55 -13.25 5.45
C VAL A 184 12.05 -13.16 5.16
N LEU A 185 12.70 -14.31 5.05
CA LEU A 185 14.11 -14.36 4.65
C LEU A 185 14.29 -13.83 3.22
N ALA A 186 15.39 -13.12 2.98
CA ALA A 186 15.63 -12.45 1.71
C ALA A 186 15.71 -13.43 0.51
N ASP A 187 16.25 -14.61 0.73
CA ASP A 187 16.36 -15.68 -0.29
C ASP A 187 15.02 -16.32 -0.66
N ARG A 188 13.98 -16.16 0.17
CA ARG A 188 12.62 -16.63 -0.08
C ARG A 188 11.65 -15.54 -0.45
N PHE A 189 12.12 -14.28 -0.55
CA PHE A 189 11.24 -13.12 -0.66
C PHE A 189 10.28 -13.18 -1.85
N ASP A 190 10.77 -13.45 -3.06
CA ASP A 190 9.94 -13.47 -4.27
C ASP A 190 8.89 -14.59 -4.24
N GLU A 191 9.25 -15.77 -3.72
CA GLU A 191 8.33 -16.90 -3.52
C GLU A 191 7.22 -16.51 -2.54
N GLU A 192 7.60 -16.02 -1.36
CA GLU A 192 6.69 -15.64 -0.29
C GLU A 192 5.74 -14.49 -0.68
N VAL A 193 6.24 -13.50 -1.43
CA VAL A 193 5.38 -12.42 -1.99
C VAL A 193 4.36 -13.00 -2.97
N SER A 194 4.80 -13.91 -3.85
CA SER A 194 3.93 -14.55 -4.84
C SER A 194 2.84 -15.39 -4.18
N GLU A 195 3.18 -16.20 -3.19
CA GLU A 195 2.24 -17.01 -2.41
C GLU A 195 1.26 -16.10 -1.62
N PHE A 196 1.78 -15.05 -0.98
CA PHE A 196 0.97 -14.11 -0.23
C PHE A 196 -0.05 -13.42 -1.13
N ALA A 197 0.36 -12.94 -2.31
CA ALA A 197 -0.54 -12.33 -3.28
C ALA A 197 -1.56 -13.32 -3.84
N ALA A 198 -1.15 -14.54 -4.19
CA ALA A 198 -2.02 -15.59 -4.71
C ALA A 198 -3.12 -16.01 -3.70
N LYS A 199 -2.81 -16.00 -2.40
CA LYS A 199 -3.79 -16.24 -1.33
C LYS A 199 -4.98 -15.28 -1.43
N PHE A 200 -4.74 -14.00 -1.69
CA PHE A 200 -5.80 -12.99 -1.82
C PHE A 200 -6.42 -12.99 -3.23
N ALA A 201 -5.64 -13.25 -4.27
CA ALA A 201 -6.14 -13.37 -5.63
C ALA A 201 -7.14 -14.54 -5.82
N SER A 202 -7.11 -15.53 -4.93
CA SER A 202 -8.08 -16.64 -4.91
C SER A 202 -9.41 -16.29 -4.27
N LYS A 203 -9.58 -15.11 -3.66
CA LYS A 203 -10.81 -14.70 -2.96
C LYS A 203 -11.80 -14.04 -3.92
N ALA A 204 -13.08 -14.07 -3.54
CA ALA A 204 -14.15 -13.39 -4.27
C ALA A 204 -13.88 -11.86 -4.30
N PRO A 205 -13.84 -11.22 -5.47
CA PRO A 205 -13.44 -9.81 -5.58
C PRO A 205 -14.43 -8.85 -4.91
N ALA A 206 -15.74 -9.06 -5.05
CA ALA A 206 -16.74 -8.15 -4.51
C ALA A 206 -16.75 -8.10 -2.96
N PRO A 207 -16.77 -9.25 -2.23
CA PRO A 207 -16.60 -9.23 -0.78
C PRO A 207 -15.25 -8.67 -0.33
N ALA A 208 -14.15 -8.97 -1.04
CA ALA A 208 -12.83 -8.45 -0.67
C ALA A 208 -12.77 -6.93 -0.76
N ARG A 209 -13.31 -6.35 -1.84
CA ARG A 209 -13.47 -4.91 -2.01
C ARG A 209 -14.32 -4.32 -0.88
N LEU A 210 -15.50 -4.90 -0.60
CA LEU A 210 -16.40 -4.40 0.42
C LEU A 210 -15.75 -4.39 1.80
N ILE A 211 -15.07 -5.46 2.19
CA ILE A 211 -14.35 -5.53 3.47
C ILE A 211 -13.29 -4.43 3.56
N LYS A 212 -12.49 -4.21 2.51
CA LYS A 212 -11.49 -3.13 2.45
C LYS A 212 -12.14 -1.77 2.67
N GLU A 213 -13.21 -1.46 1.95
CA GLU A 213 -13.93 -0.20 2.04
C GLU A 213 -14.52 0.01 3.45
N LEU A 214 -15.15 -1.02 4.02
CA LEU A 214 -15.74 -0.96 5.36
C LEU A 214 -14.69 -0.74 6.46
N VAL A 215 -13.54 -1.40 6.36
CA VAL A 215 -12.45 -1.18 7.31
C VAL A 215 -11.92 0.25 7.18
N ASN A 216 -11.64 0.72 5.95
CA ASN A 216 -11.07 2.05 5.73
C ASN A 216 -12.04 3.17 6.18
N TRP A 217 -13.34 3.05 5.93
CA TRP A 217 -14.34 4.03 6.35
C TRP A 217 -14.71 3.91 7.81
N GLY A 218 -14.81 2.68 8.32
CA GLY A 218 -15.14 2.43 9.71
C GLY A 218 -14.10 3.01 10.68
N MET A 219 -12.82 2.99 10.30
CA MET A 219 -11.76 3.62 11.08
C MET A 219 -11.81 5.16 11.11
N GLN A 220 -12.71 5.78 10.35
CA GLN A 220 -12.91 7.24 10.31
C GLN A 220 -14.23 7.67 10.98
N ALA A 221 -15.08 6.70 11.39
CA ALA A 221 -16.37 6.92 12.02
C ALA A 221 -16.39 6.43 13.48
N ASP A 222 -17.42 6.82 14.23
CA ASP A 222 -17.70 6.16 15.50
C ASP A 222 -18.22 4.72 15.24
N LEU A 223 -18.09 3.86 16.25
CA LEU A 223 -18.39 2.43 16.10
C LEU A 223 -19.85 2.16 15.66
N ASN A 224 -20.84 2.90 16.19
CA ASN A 224 -22.23 2.67 15.84
C ASN A 224 -22.51 3.04 14.38
N THR A 225 -21.96 4.15 13.92
CA THR A 225 -22.02 4.57 12.51
C THR A 225 -21.33 3.54 11.62
N ALA A 226 -20.15 3.06 11.98
CA ALA A 226 -19.41 2.05 11.23
C ALA A 226 -20.22 0.73 11.10
N ILE A 227 -20.81 0.23 12.19
CA ILE A 227 -21.65 -0.97 12.18
C ILE A 227 -22.92 -0.76 11.33
N THR A 228 -23.50 0.43 11.35
CA THR A 228 -24.65 0.76 10.49
C THR A 228 -24.28 0.75 9.02
N LEU A 229 -23.12 1.30 8.65
CA LEU A 229 -22.60 1.23 7.28
C LEU A 229 -22.35 -0.23 6.84
N GLU A 230 -21.79 -1.06 7.71
CA GLU A 230 -21.60 -2.49 7.46
C GLU A 230 -22.92 -3.21 7.16
N LEU A 231 -23.96 -2.97 7.99
CA LEU A 231 -25.29 -3.54 7.79
C LEU A 231 -25.87 -3.13 6.41
N LEU A 232 -25.84 -1.82 6.10
CA LEU A 232 -26.36 -1.30 4.84
C LEU A 232 -25.63 -1.87 3.63
N ALA A 233 -24.32 -1.95 3.71
CA ALA A 233 -23.49 -2.49 2.64
C ALA A 233 -23.72 -4.00 2.43
N ALA A 234 -23.80 -4.78 3.51
CA ALA A 234 -24.08 -6.22 3.46
C ALA A 234 -25.45 -6.54 2.88
N THR A 235 -26.45 -5.68 3.10
CA THR A 235 -27.82 -5.83 2.59
C THR A 235 -28.04 -5.17 1.22
N GLY A 236 -27.08 -4.38 0.73
CA GLY A 236 -27.15 -3.65 -0.54
C GLY A 236 -27.03 -4.51 -1.81
N GLY A 237 -26.85 -5.82 -1.68
CA GLY A 237 -26.89 -6.78 -2.80
C GLY A 237 -25.59 -6.90 -3.61
N GLY A 238 -24.59 -6.02 -3.43
CA GLY A 238 -23.35 -6.02 -4.21
C GLY A 238 -22.48 -7.27 -4.07
N THR A 239 -22.67 -8.07 -3.03
CA THR A 239 -21.94 -9.33 -2.79
C THR A 239 -22.82 -10.57 -2.90
N MET A 240 -24.09 -10.43 -3.25
CA MET A 240 -25.11 -11.50 -3.20
C MET A 240 -24.69 -12.76 -3.95
N GLY A 241 -24.16 -12.62 -5.18
CA GLY A 241 -23.70 -13.78 -5.97
C GLY A 241 -22.60 -14.56 -5.27
N ALA A 242 -21.56 -13.89 -4.79
CA ALA A 242 -20.48 -14.53 -4.07
C ALA A 242 -20.93 -15.13 -2.73
N THR A 243 -21.89 -14.48 -2.05
CA THR A 243 -22.47 -14.98 -0.80
C THR A 243 -23.25 -16.28 -1.06
N THR A 244 -24.08 -16.33 -2.10
CA THR A 244 -24.86 -17.51 -2.47
C THR A 244 -23.95 -18.69 -2.83
N GLU A 245 -22.92 -18.46 -3.67
CA GLU A 245 -21.94 -19.46 -4.06
C GLU A 245 -21.17 -19.98 -2.83
N GLY A 246 -20.68 -19.06 -1.98
CA GLY A 246 -19.94 -19.42 -0.78
C GLY A 246 -20.76 -20.25 0.21
N MET A 247 -22.06 -19.91 0.41
CA MET A 247 -22.96 -20.70 1.26
C MET A 247 -23.23 -22.08 0.68
N ALA A 248 -23.48 -22.18 -0.62
CA ALA A 248 -23.69 -23.47 -1.29
C ALA A 248 -22.47 -24.36 -1.16
N ALA A 249 -21.27 -23.85 -1.47
CA ALA A 249 -20.02 -24.57 -1.35
C ALA A 249 -19.74 -25.04 0.09
N PHE A 250 -20.05 -24.20 1.11
CA PHE A 250 -19.92 -24.57 2.51
C PHE A 250 -20.83 -25.73 2.90
N VAL A 251 -22.11 -25.69 2.52
CA VAL A 251 -23.07 -26.74 2.79
C VAL A 251 -22.67 -28.05 2.10
N GLU A 252 -22.19 -27.97 0.86
CA GLU A 252 -21.72 -29.11 0.06
C GLU A 252 -20.32 -29.59 0.44
N LYS A 253 -19.64 -28.96 1.39
CA LYS A 253 -18.25 -29.24 1.80
C LYS A 253 -17.26 -29.21 0.62
N LYS A 254 -17.48 -28.30 -0.33
CA LYS A 254 -16.63 -28.04 -1.48
C LYS A 254 -15.85 -26.75 -1.32
N LYS A 255 -14.78 -26.59 -2.10
CA LYS A 255 -14.09 -25.29 -2.20
C LYS A 255 -14.86 -24.44 -3.21
N PRO A 256 -15.28 -23.20 -2.83
CA PRO A 256 -15.93 -22.31 -3.78
C PRO A 256 -14.98 -21.87 -4.90
N GLU A 257 -15.51 -21.62 -6.08
CA GLU A 257 -14.77 -21.10 -7.24
C GLU A 257 -15.23 -19.67 -7.50
N PHE A 258 -14.28 -18.72 -7.42
CA PHE A 258 -14.55 -17.30 -7.63
C PHE A 258 -13.70 -16.70 -8.75
#